data_ae88585fe28b5868dd0df7f427ea6f88
#
_entry.id   ae88585fe28b5868dd0df7f427ea6f88
#
_cell.length_a   1.000
_cell.length_b   1.000
_cell.length_c   1.000
_cell.angle_alpha   90.00
_cell.angle_beta   90.00
_cell.angle_gamma   90.00
#
_symmetry.space_group_name_H-M   'P 1'
#
loop_
_entity.id
_entity.type
_entity.pdbx_description
1 polymer ?
#
loop_
_entity_poly.entity_id
_entity_poly.type
_entity_poly.pdbx_seq_one_letter_code
_entity_poly.pdbx_strand_id
1 'polypeptide(L)'
;FLVADGSMLRAYNEGFEKYNIEDGNFRVKKELASSQKKDISAHNVTLYQNFYIEQAVDNGSTMRFFKNRNDVNRVCLMKGTLPTKSDEIAIDRMYADNNHISVGDVLTSGGKKWKVTGFVALPDYSCLFQNNNDSMFDAVKFGVSVVTPKGFETLNQDKLQYSYSWLYDKAPKNERQEKKMAEKFMESLGKKVSLEAFVPRYQNQAINFTGDDMGSDKAMMIVLLYIVIVIMAFVFGITISNTIRKEAG
;
A
#
# COMPACT_ATOMS: atom_id res chain seq x y z
N PHE A 1 16.06 20.40 -1.19
CA PHE A 1 15.07 19.63 -1.95
C PHE A 1 15.61 18.24 -2.31
N LEU A 2 16.63 18.10 -3.15
CA LEU A 2 17.20 16.79 -3.58
C LEU A 2 17.65 15.90 -2.41
N VAL A 3 18.09 16.46 -1.29
CA VAL A 3 18.46 15.70 -0.08
C VAL A 3 17.23 15.19 0.67
N ALA A 4 16.15 15.97 0.71
CA ALA A 4 14.89 15.56 1.33
C ALA A 4 14.26 14.38 0.57
N ASP A 5 14.22 14.44 -0.78
CA ASP A 5 13.72 13.37 -1.63
C ASP A 5 14.51 12.06 -1.46
N GLY A 6 15.83 12.16 -1.37
CA GLY A 6 16.69 11.00 -1.11
C GLY A 6 16.42 10.33 0.23
N SER A 7 16.08 11.12 1.26
CA SER A 7 15.72 10.60 2.59
C SER A 7 14.35 9.96 2.60
N MET A 8 13.36 10.55 1.92
CA MET A 8 12.00 10.02 1.83
C MET A 8 11.97 8.71 1.03
N LEU A 9 12.65 8.66 -0.11
CA LEU A 9 12.75 7.45 -0.91
C LEU A 9 13.46 6.31 -0.18
N ARG A 10 14.50 6.64 0.62
CA ARG A 10 15.17 5.66 1.48
C ARG A 10 14.22 5.14 2.55
N ALA A 11 13.52 6.01 3.27
CA ALA A 11 12.54 5.62 4.29
C ALA A 11 11.40 4.75 3.70
N TYR A 12 10.96 5.08 2.49
CA TYR A 12 10.00 4.27 1.74
C TYR A 12 10.54 2.86 1.48
N ASN A 13 11.76 2.74 0.94
CA ASN A 13 12.37 1.45 0.64
C ASN A 13 12.69 0.63 1.91
N GLU A 14 13.18 1.26 2.98
CA GLU A 14 13.40 0.63 4.29
C GLU A 14 12.08 0.12 4.90
N GLY A 15 10.96 0.73 4.55
CA GLY A 15 9.62 0.30 4.94
C GLY A 15 9.28 -1.11 4.47
N PHE A 16 9.78 -1.54 3.31
CA PHE A 16 9.51 -2.89 2.78
C PHE A 16 10.06 -3.99 3.70
N GLU A 17 11.26 -3.81 4.24
CA GLU A 17 11.84 -4.75 5.20
C GLU A 17 11.20 -4.63 6.58
N LYS A 18 11.07 -3.39 7.08
CA LYS A 18 10.54 -3.10 8.41
C LYS A 18 9.14 -3.67 8.63
N TYR A 19 8.27 -3.54 7.63
CA TYR A 19 6.88 -3.99 7.72
C TYR A 19 6.64 -5.33 7.03
N ASN A 20 7.68 -5.97 6.51
CA ASN A 20 7.61 -7.25 5.81
C ASN A 20 6.52 -7.24 4.73
N ILE A 21 6.63 -6.28 3.80
CA ILE A 21 5.62 -6.07 2.76
C ILE A 21 5.61 -7.26 1.80
N GLU A 22 4.41 -7.74 1.47
CA GLU A 22 4.18 -8.86 0.58
C GLU A 22 4.87 -8.72 -0.79
N ASP A 23 5.29 -9.83 -1.39
CA ASP A 23 5.71 -9.88 -2.79
C ASP A 23 4.51 -9.92 -3.76
N GLY A 24 3.33 -10.12 -3.21
CA GLY A 24 2.05 -10.03 -3.89
C GLY A 24 0.94 -10.71 -3.11
N ASN A 25 -0.28 -10.59 -3.66
CA ASN A 25 -1.46 -11.24 -3.10
C ASN A 25 -2.31 -11.89 -4.18
N PHE A 26 -3.09 -12.88 -3.79
CA PHE A 26 -4.10 -13.47 -4.65
C PHE A 26 -5.36 -13.77 -3.86
N ARG A 27 -6.48 -13.79 -4.55
CA ARG A 27 -7.78 -14.10 -3.98
C ARG A 27 -8.39 -15.33 -4.65
N VAL A 28 -9.06 -16.15 -3.85
CA VAL A 28 -9.72 -17.39 -4.26
C VAL A 28 -11.15 -17.42 -3.75
N LYS A 29 -12.02 -18.18 -4.41
CA LYS A 29 -13.46 -18.30 -4.06
C LYS A 29 -13.72 -18.98 -2.73
N LYS A 30 -12.82 -19.86 -2.29
CA LYS A 30 -12.95 -20.63 -1.05
C LYS A 30 -11.61 -20.70 -0.34
N GLU A 31 -11.65 -20.84 0.98
CA GLU A 31 -10.44 -21.05 1.75
C GLU A 31 -9.65 -22.26 1.25
N LEU A 32 -8.35 -22.09 1.13
CA LEU A 32 -7.44 -23.17 0.73
C LEU A 32 -7.37 -24.25 1.82
N ALA A 33 -7.52 -25.50 1.43
CA ALA A 33 -7.27 -26.63 2.32
C ALA A 33 -5.78 -26.67 2.74
N SER A 34 -5.50 -27.30 3.87
CA SER A 34 -4.12 -27.42 4.38
C SER A 34 -3.17 -28.11 3.39
N SER A 35 -3.68 -29.11 2.65
CA SER A 35 -2.94 -29.78 1.58
C SER A 35 -2.59 -28.84 0.43
N GLN A 36 -3.54 -27.99 0.01
CA GLN A 36 -3.31 -26.99 -1.04
C GLN A 36 -2.28 -25.92 -0.59
N LYS A 37 -2.41 -25.42 0.65
CA LYS A 37 -1.43 -24.46 1.22
C LYS A 37 -0.03 -25.07 1.20
N LYS A 38 0.14 -26.32 1.64
CA LYS A 38 1.42 -27.02 1.64
C LYS A 38 2.00 -27.22 0.25
N ASP A 39 1.15 -27.62 -0.71
CA ASP A 39 1.55 -27.82 -2.09
C ASP A 39 1.95 -26.54 -2.81
N ILE A 40 1.28 -25.42 -2.51
CA ILE A 40 1.65 -24.10 -3.04
C ILE A 40 2.98 -23.64 -2.41
N SER A 41 3.15 -23.78 -1.11
CA SER A 41 4.40 -23.40 -0.41
C SER A 41 5.62 -24.21 -0.86
N ALA A 42 5.45 -25.40 -1.42
CA ALA A 42 6.54 -26.17 -2.00
C ALA A 42 7.20 -25.48 -3.24
N HIS A 43 6.61 -24.41 -3.76
CA HIS A 43 7.14 -23.61 -4.86
C HIS A 43 8.02 -22.42 -4.43
N ASN A 44 8.71 -22.50 -3.30
CA ASN A 44 9.60 -21.48 -2.74
C ASN A 44 8.86 -20.18 -2.41
N VAL A 45 7.65 -20.28 -1.88
CA VAL A 45 6.86 -19.18 -1.35
C VAL A 45 6.29 -19.52 0.00
N THR A 46 6.23 -18.54 0.88
CA THR A 46 5.51 -18.63 2.16
C THR A 46 4.20 -17.89 2.03
N LEU A 47 3.09 -18.55 2.39
CA LEU A 47 1.74 -18.00 2.31
C LEU A 47 1.28 -17.47 3.66
N TYR A 48 0.58 -16.34 3.63
CA TYR A 48 -0.05 -15.71 4.80
C TYR A 48 -1.52 -15.45 4.50
N GLN A 49 -2.39 -15.73 5.47
CA GLN A 49 -3.81 -15.36 5.38
C GLN A 49 -3.95 -13.86 5.59
N ASN A 50 -4.49 -13.19 4.59
CA ASN A 50 -4.81 -11.77 4.63
C ASN A 50 -6.29 -11.54 4.30
N PHE A 51 -7.14 -12.32 4.97
CA PHE A 51 -8.59 -12.29 4.77
C PHE A 51 -9.18 -10.97 5.23
N TYR A 52 -10.20 -10.50 4.52
CA TYR A 52 -10.87 -9.26 4.84
C TYR A 52 -12.37 -9.34 4.59
N ILE A 53 -13.09 -8.42 5.22
CA ILE A 53 -14.53 -8.19 5.00
C ILE A 53 -14.73 -6.71 4.69
N GLU A 54 -15.52 -6.40 3.67
CA GLU A 54 -15.97 -5.03 3.39
C GLU A 54 -17.38 -4.81 3.89
N GLN A 55 -17.57 -3.71 4.62
CA GLN A 55 -18.89 -3.27 5.07
C GLN A 55 -19.05 -1.76 4.90
N ALA A 56 -20.29 -1.34 4.64
CA ALA A 56 -20.65 0.06 4.64
C ALA A 56 -20.55 0.64 6.06
N VAL A 57 -20.11 1.89 6.12
CA VAL A 57 -20.08 2.72 7.33
C VAL A 57 -21.20 3.75 7.23
N ASP A 58 -21.81 4.14 8.35
CA ASP A 58 -22.95 5.06 8.39
C ASP A 58 -22.66 6.45 7.80
N ASN A 59 -21.37 6.83 7.68
CA ASN A 59 -20.96 8.06 6.98
C ASN A 59 -21.01 7.96 5.43
N GLY A 60 -21.49 6.84 4.89
CA GLY A 60 -21.59 6.59 3.46
C GLY A 60 -20.30 6.13 2.77
N SER A 61 -19.31 5.72 3.54
CA SER A 61 -18.06 5.10 3.05
C SER A 61 -18.10 3.58 3.16
N THR A 62 -17.09 2.92 2.60
CA THR A 62 -16.82 1.48 2.76
C THR A 62 -15.55 1.30 3.58
N MET A 63 -15.62 0.42 4.58
CA MET A 63 -14.47 0.02 5.38
C MET A 63 -14.09 -1.42 5.08
N ARG A 64 -12.81 -1.66 4.79
CA ARG A 64 -12.24 -3.00 4.68
C ARG A 64 -11.59 -3.36 6.01
N PHE A 65 -12.11 -4.40 6.65
CA PHE A 65 -11.69 -4.88 7.95
C PHE A 65 -10.71 -6.02 7.80
N PHE A 66 -9.57 -5.92 8.46
CA PHE A 66 -8.59 -6.99 8.62
C PHE A 66 -8.45 -7.38 10.09
N LYS A 67 -8.01 -8.61 10.35
CA LYS A 67 -7.41 -8.93 11.65
C LYS A 67 -6.06 -8.21 11.77
N ASN A 68 -5.63 -7.89 13.00
CA ASN A 68 -4.29 -7.34 13.18
C ASN A 68 -3.23 -8.28 12.59
N ARG A 69 -2.25 -7.72 11.88
CA ARG A 69 -1.23 -8.44 11.10
C ARG A 69 0.14 -8.24 11.72
N ASN A 70 0.79 -9.34 12.11
CA ASN A 70 2.08 -9.32 12.79
C ASN A 70 3.22 -9.93 11.93
N ASP A 71 2.88 -10.73 10.92
CA ASP A 71 3.85 -11.50 10.14
C ASP A 71 4.21 -10.81 8.82
N VAL A 72 3.21 -10.56 7.98
CA VAL A 72 3.33 -9.89 6.68
C VAL A 72 2.48 -8.63 6.66
N ASN A 73 2.87 -7.62 5.91
CA ASN A 73 2.19 -6.32 5.85
C ASN A 73 1.91 -5.78 7.26
N ARG A 74 2.92 -5.77 8.11
CA ARG A 74 2.80 -5.43 9.53
C ARG A 74 2.19 -4.06 9.70
N VAL A 75 1.25 -3.95 10.63
CA VAL A 75 0.55 -2.70 10.91
C VAL A 75 1.50 -1.69 11.56
N CYS A 76 1.52 -0.48 11.04
CA CYS A 76 2.22 0.65 11.65
C CYS A 76 1.23 1.45 12.50
N LEU A 77 1.39 1.44 13.82
CA LEU A 77 0.62 2.30 14.71
C LEU A 77 1.12 3.74 14.63
N MET A 78 0.25 4.66 14.22
CA MET A 78 0.56 6.09 14.06
C MET A 78 0.12 6.92 15.26
N LYS A 79 -1.00 6.57 15.89
CA LYS A 79 -1.56 7.28 17.05
C LYS A 79 -2.47 6.37 17.87
N GLY A 80 -2.54 6.56 19.18
CA GLY A 80 -3.41 5.77 20.05
C GLY A 80 -2.88 4.36 20.30
N THR A 81 -3.76 3.37 20.30
CA THR A 81 -3.45 1.95 20.55
C THR A 81 -4.10 1.04 19.54
N LEU A 82 -3.52 -0.14 19.34
CA LEU A 82 -4.18 -1.20 18.59
C LEU A 82 -5.37 -1.75 19.37
N PRO A 83 -6.42 -2.28 18.70
CA PRO A 83 -7.58 -2.86 19.33
C PRO A 83 -7.22 -4.04 20.23
N THR A 84 -7.83 -4.09 21.41
CA THR A 84 -7.72 -5.19 22.38
C THR A 84 -9.05 -5.87 22.67
N LYS A 85 -10.17 -5.17 22.41
CA LYS A 85 -11.53 -5.68 22.62
C LYS A 85 -12.25 -5.90 21.30
N SER A 86 -13.33 -6.67 21.33
CA SER A 86 -14.10 -7.05 20.14
C SER A 86 -14.94 -5.91 19.53
N ASP A 87 -15.08 -4.80 20.21
CA ASP A 87 -15.76 -3.58 19.78
C ASP A 87 -14.80 -2.42 19.49
N GLU A 88 -13.51 -2.68 19.49
CA GLU A 88 -12.47 -1.70 19.20
C GLU A 88 -11.95 -1.85 17.76
N ILE A 89 -11.59 -0.71 17.16
CA ILE A 89 -11.06 -0.62 15.79
C ILE A 89 -9.89 0.39 15.73
N ALA A 90 -8.85 0.06 14.97
CA ALA A 90 -7.87 1.05 14.53
C ALA A 90 -8.04 1.24 13.02
N ILE A 91 -8.16 2.49 12.60
CA ILE A 91 -8.47 2.86 11.20
C ILE A 91 -7.28 3.52 10.54
N ASP A 92 -7.23 3.47 9.22
CA ASP A 92 -6.20 4.17 8.46
C ASP A 92 -6.21 5.66 8.76
N ARG A 93 -5.00 6.26 8.89
CA ARG A 93 -4.84 7.67 9.24
C ARG A 93 -5.39 8.59 8.16
N MET A 94 -5.15 8.29 6.89
CA MET A 94 -5.63 9.12 5.78
C MET A 94 -7.16 9.12 5.70
N TYR A 95 -7.79 7.96 5.90
CA TYR A 95 -9.25 7.87 6.01
C TYR A 95 -9.77 8.67 7.20
N ALA A 96 -9.12 8.56 8.38
CA ALA A 96 -9.53 9.29 9.58
C ALA A 96 -9.45 10.80 9.38
N ASP A 97 -8.34 11.31 8.83
CA ASP A 97 -8.12 12.73 8.58
C ASP A 97 -9.17 13.29 7.59
N ASN A 98 -9.47 12.56 6.50
CA ASN A 98 -10.44 12.99 5.49
C ASN A 98 -11.90 12.91 5.95
N ASN A 99 -12.21 12.08 6.93
CA ASN A 99 -13.56 11.96 7.52
C ASN A 99 -13.69 12.66 8.88
N HIS A 100 -12.68 13.42 9.31
CA HIS A 100 -12.65 14.17 10.57
C HIS A 100 -12.90 13.30 11.81
N ILE A 101 -12.37 12.07 11.81
CA ILE A 101 -12.52 11.10 12.89
C ILE A 101 -11.35 11.24 13.85
N SER A 102 -11.67 11.23 15.15
CA SER A 102 -10.69 11.29 16.25
C SER A 102 -10.59 9.95 17.00
N VAL A 103 -9.43 9.73 17.64
CA VAL A 103 -9.29 8.62 18.57
C VAL A 103 -10.26 8.83 19.75
N GLY A 104 -11.06 7.84 20.04
CA GLY A 104 -12.15 7.89 21.02
C GLY A 104 -13.55 7.97 20.40
N ASP A 105 -13.66 8.36 19.13
CA ASP A 105 -14.93 8.41 18.41
C ASP A 105 -15.50 6.99 18.18
N VAL A 106 -16.77 6.96 17.81
CA VAL A 106 -17.49 5.72 17.50
C VAL A 106 -17.90 5.72 16.05
N LEU A 107 -17.47 4.68 15.32
CA LEU A 107 -17.95 4.37 13.97
C LEU A 107 -19.04 3.32 14.04
N THR A 108 -20.07 3.45 13.20
CA THR A 108 -21.08 2.41 13.02
C THR A 108 -20.93 1.75 11.66
N SER A 109 -20.80 0.44 11.64
CA SER A 109 -20.72 -0.36 10.42
C SER A 109 -21.47 -1.66 10.60
N GLY A 110 -22.38 -1.96 9.66
CA GLY A 110 -23.21 -3.16 9.71
C GLY A 110 -24.09 -3.24 10.98
N GLY A 111 -24.52 -2.09 11.52
CA GLY A 111 -25.31 -2.00 12.76
C GLY A 111 -24.49 -2.17 14.04
N LYS A 112 -23.19 -2.43 13.95
CA LYS A 112 -22.29 -2.52 15.11
C LYS A 112 -21.53 -1.22 15.32
N LYS A 113 -21.43 -0.80 16.58
CA LYS A 113 -20.61 0.33 17.03
C LYS A 113 -19.18 -0.13 17.30
N TRP A 114 -18.22 0.61 16.75
CA TRP A 114 -16.78 0.38 16.90
C TRP A 114 -16.14 1.60 17.54
N LYS A 115 -15.47 1.41 18.68
CA LYS A 115 -14.68 2.46 19.31
C LYS A 115 -13.34 2.60 18.60
N VAL A 116 -13.04 3.77 18.06
CA VAL A 116 -11.76 4.07 17.42
C VAL A 116 -10.69 4.21 18.52
N THR A 117 -9.76 3.27 18.58
CA THR A 117 -8.69 3.27 19.59
C THR A 117 -7.37 3.80 19.07
N GLY A 118 -7.17 3.80 17.75
CA GLY A 118 -5.94 4.28 17.17
C GLY A 118 -6.02 4.52 15.67
N PHE A 119 -5.00 5.21 15.17
CA PHE A 119 -4.76 5.39 13.75
C PHE A 119 -3.57 4.55 13.33
N VAL A 120 -3.71 3.89 12.20
CA VAL A 120 -2.71 2.99 11.62
C VAL A 120 -2.37 3.40 10.20
N ALA A 121 -1.23 2.91 9.72
CA ALA A 121 -0.92 2.82 8.31
C ALA A 121 -0.70 1.35 7.97
N LEU A 122 -1.35 0.88 6.92
CA LEU A 122 -1.16 -0.45 6.38
C LEU A 122 -0.24 -0.33 5.15
N PRO A 123 0.91 -1.00 5.14
CA PRO A 123 1.93 -0.76 4.13
C PRO A 123 1.51 -1.24 2.72
N ASP A 124 0.59 -2.21 2.64
CA ASP A 124 -0.06 -2.66 1.40
C ASP A 124 -1.20 -1.74 0.94
N TYR A 125 -1.46 -0.66 1.70
CA TYR A 125 -2.41 0.42 1.40
C TYR A 125 -1.76 1.79 1.64
N SER A 126 -0.56 2.03 1.10
CA SER A 126 0.08 3.35 1.18
C SER A 126 -0.79 4.45 0.55
N CYS A 127 -1.62 4.07 -0.43
CA CYS A 127 -2.76 4.84 -0.93
C CYS A 127 -4.02 3.98 -0.91
N LEU A 128 -5.16 4.59 -0.61
CA LEU A 128 -6.43 3.89 -0.36
C LEU A 128 -7.19 3.56 -1.65
N PHE A 129 -6.55 2.78 -2.53
CA PHE A 129 -7.22 2.16 -3.67
C PHE A 129 -8.12 1.01 -3.19
N GLN A 130 -9.41 1.06 -3.50
CA GLN A 130 -10.31 -0.04 -3.17
C GLN A 130 -10.04 -1.25 -4.06
N ASN A 131 -9.83 -1.03 -5.36
CA ASN A 131 -9.47 -2.06 -6.32
C ASN A 131 -8.18 -1.70 -7.05
N ASN A 132 -7.41 -2.70 -7.43
CA ASN A 132 -6.13 -2.49 -8.11
C ASN A 132 -6.24 -1.86 -9.51
N ASN A 133 -7.44 -1.81 -10.09
CA ASN A 133 -7.72 -1.22 -11.40
C ASN A 133 -8.42 0.14 -11.31
N ASP A 134 -8.60 0.69 -10.12
CA ASP A 134 -9.21 1.99 -9.95
C ASP A 134 -8.25 3.07 -10.50
N SER A 135 -8.79 4.06 -11.19
CA SER A 135 -7.97 5.15 -11.76
C SER A 135 -7.52 6.17 -10.71
N MET A 136 -8.22 6.24 -9.58
CA MET A 136 -7.91 7.13 -8.46
C MET A 136 -8.29 6.45 -7.15
N PHE A 137 -7.56 6.78 -6.08
CA PHE A 137 -7.96 6.41 -4.71
C PHE A 137 -8.91 7.47 -4.13
N ASP A 138 -9.78 7.06 -3.22
CA ASP A 138 -10.73 7.96 -2.53
C ASP A 138 -10.72 7.68 -1.02
N ALA A 139 -9.89 8.41 -0.30
CA ALA A 139 -9.75 8.29 1.15
C ALA A 139 -10.97 8.81 1.95
N VAL A 140 -11.95 9.43 1.30
CA VAL A 140 -13.24 9.78 1.91
C VAL A 140 -14.20 8.60 1.86
N LYS A 141 -14.25 7.91 0.70
CA LYS A 141 -15.23 6.84 0.43
C LYS A 141 -14.74 5.44 0.75
N PHE A 142 -13.43 5.26 0.87
CA PHE A 142 -12.84 3.97 1.19
C PHE A 142 -11.78 4.09 2.28
N GLY A 143 -11.84 3.19 3.25
CA GLY A 143 -10.85 3.06 4.32
C GLY A 143 -10.49 1.61 4.60
N VAL A 144 -9.34 1.43 5.26
CA VAL A 144 -8.89 0.14 5.77
C VAL A 144 -8.73 0.21 7.28
N SER A 145 -8.88 -0.92 7.94
CA SER A 145 -8.85 -1.00 9.40
C SER A 145 -8.37 -2.35 9.89
N VAL A 146 -7.94 -2.37 11.14
CA VAL A 146 -7.63 -3.60 11.85
C VAL A 146 -8.49 -3.73 13.11
N VAL A 147 -8.90 -4.95 13.40
CA VAL A 147 -9.69 -5.34 14.56
C VAL A 147 -9.10 -6.59 15.21
N THR A 148 -9.55 -6.91 16.44
CA THR A 148 -9.17 -8.18 17.06
C THR A 148 -9.77 -9.36 16.32
N PRO A 149 -9.24 -10.59 16.45
CA PRO A 149 -9.85 -11.79 15.90
C PRO A 149 -11.32 -11.95 16.32
N LYS A 150 -11.65 -11.72 17.59
CA LYS A 150 -13.04 -11.75 18.11
C LYS A 150 -13.91 -10.66 17.49
N GLY A 151 -13.36 -9.47 17.27
CA GLY A 151 -14.06 -8.38 16.57
C GLY A 151 -14.36 -8.76 15.13
N PHE A 152 -13.41 -9.37 14.44
CA PHE A 152 -13.56 -9.82 13.06
C PHE A 152 -14.65 -10.88 12.88
N GLU A 153 -14.76 -11.81 13.85
CA GLU A 153 -15.81 -12.85 13.85
C GLU A 153 -17.23 -12.28 13.97
N THR A 154 -17.39 -11.07 14.47
CA THR A 154 -18.71 -10.40 14.58
C THR A 154 -19.15 -9.72 13.28
N LEU A 155 -18.28 -9.61 12.29
CA LEU A 155 -18.60 -9.06 10.97
C LEU A 155 -19.43 -10.06 10.16
N ASN A 156 -20.09 -9.58 9.10
CA ASN A 156 -20.85 -10.46 8.21
C ASN A 156 -19.92 -11.42 7.46
N GLN A 157 -19.81 -12.65 7.92
CA GLN A 157 -18.93 -13.68 7.39
C GLN A 157 -19.30 -14.13 5.96
N ASP A 158 -20.52 -13.88 5.49
CA ASP A 158 -20.93 -14.17 4.11
C ASP A 158 -20.17 -13.27 3.10
N LYS A 159 -19.61 -12.18 3.57
CA LYS A 159 -18.78 -11.24 2.77
C LYS A 159 -17.27 -11.52 2.88
N LEU A 160 -16.88 -12.59 3.55
CA LEU A 160 -15.46 -12.93 3.76
C LEU A 160 -14.75 -13.15 2.42
N GLN A 161 -13.65 -12.44 2.22
CA GLN A 161 -12.78 -12.57 1.06
C GLN A 161 -11.54 -13.38 1.45
N TYR A 162 -11.30 -14.47 0.74
CA TYR A 162 -10.17 -15.37 0.97
C TYR A 162 -8.94 -14.86 0.21
N SER A 163 -8.28 -13.86 0.76
CA SER A 163 -7.06 -13.27 0.23
C SER A 163 -5.83 -13.85 0.91
N TYR A 164 -4.81 -14.16 0.13
CA TYR A 164 -3.53 -14.66 0.61
C TYR A 164 -2.41 -13.75 0.11
N SER A 165 -1.56 -13.32 1.03
CA SER A 165 -0.29 -12.68 0.71
C SER A 165 0.79 -13.74 0.55
N TRP A 166 1.79 -13.50 -0.29
CA TRP A 166 2.97 -14.36 -0.35
C TRP A 166 4.26 -13.57 -0.22
N LEU A 167 5.27 -14.26 0.29
CA LEU A 167 6.66 -13.84 0.21
C LEU A 167 7.46 -14.94 -0.49
N TYR A 168 8.39 -14.54 -1.35
CA TYR A 168 9.35 -15.49 -1.92
C TYR A 168 10.39 -15.88 -0.87
N ASP A 169 10.69 -17.18 -0.75
CA ASP A 169 11.74 -17.67 0.16
C ASP A 169 13.12 -17.13 -0.23
N LYS A 170 13.29 -16.79 -1.51
CA LYS A 170 14.44 -16.07 -2.05
C LYS A 170 13.97 -14.87 -2.85
N ALA A 171 14.30 -13.69 -2.37
CA ALA A 171 13.95 -12.44 -3.03
C ALA A 171 14.48 -12.40 -4.48
N PRO A 172 13.69 -11.86 -5.43
CA PRO A 172 14.16 -11.63 -6.79
C PRO A 172 15.33 -10.64 -6.81
N LYS A 173 16.31 -10.88 -7.67
CA LYS A 173 17.51 -10.02 -7.77
C LYS A 173 17.27 -8.71 -8.52
N ASN A 174 16.22 -8.68 -9.34
CA ASN A 174 15.85 -7.54 -10.16
C ASN A 174 14.40 -7.69 -10.65
N GLU A 175 13.85 -6.62 -11.19
CA GLU A 175 12.48 -6.52 -11.70
C GLU A 175 12.14 -7.59 -12.77
N ARG A 176 13.07 -7.87 -13.67
CA ARG A 176 12.88 -8.90 -14.70
C ARG A 176 12.71 -10.29 -14.10
N GLN A 177 13.48 -10.59 -13.06
CA GLN A 177 13.36 -11.86 -12.34
C GLN A 177 12.06 -11.92 -11.55
N GLU A 178 11.67 -10.82 -10.91
CA GLU A 178 10.40 -10.71 -10.19
C GLU A 178 9.21 -11.01 -11.10
N LYS A 179 9.12 -10.36 -12.26
CA LYS A 179 8.08 -10.61 -13.27
C LYS A 179 8.02 -12.08 -13.67
N LYS A 180 9.17 -12.66 -13.99
CA LYS A 180 9.26 -14.08 -14.37
C LYS A 180 8.86 -15.05 -13.26
N MET A 181 9.19 -14.73 -12.01
CA MET A 181 8.78 -15.52 -10.85
C MET A 181 7.28 -15.42 -10.63
N ALA A 182 6.70 -14.22 -10.72
CA ALA A 182 5.27 -13.99 -10.58
C ALA A 182 4.45 -14.70 -11.66
N GLU A 183 4.88 -14.65 -12.93
CA GLU A 183 4.22 -15.36 -14.03
C GLU A 183 4.20 -16.89 -13.81
N LYS A 184 5.34 -17.46 -13.42
CA LYS A 184 5.43 -18.89 -13.10
C LYS A 184 4.56 -19.28 -11.90
N PHE A 185 4.53 -18.44 -10.90
CA PHE A 185 3.72 -18.67 -9.71
C PHE A 185 2.22 -18.60 -10.04
N MET A 186 1.80 -17.59 -10.81
CA MET A 186 0.43 -17.47 -11.29
C MET A 186 -0.01 -18.68 -12.11
N GLU A 187 0.84 -19.14 -13.04
CA GLU A 187 0.56 -20.33 -13.86
C GLU A 187 0.42 -21.60 -12.98
N SER A 188 1.29 -21.77 -12.00
CA SER A 188 1.23 -22.88 -11.04
C SER A 188 -0.03 -22.85 -10.18
N LEU A 189 -0.41 -21.65 -9.69
CA LEU A 189 -1.63 -21.46 -8.90
C LEU A 189 -2.89 -21.76 -9.72
N GLY A 190 -2.96 -21.24 -10.95
CA GLY A 190 -4.12 -21.40 -11.82
C GLY A 190 -4.44 -22.86 -12.16
N LYS A 191 -3.43 -23.75 -12.09
CA LYS A 191 -3.62 -25.20 -12.25
C LYS A 191 -4.20 -25.90 -11.02
N LYS A 192 -4.14 -25.26 -9.84
CA LYS A 192 -4.46 -25.86 -8.54
C LYS A 192 -5.69 -25.27 -7.89
N VAL A 193 -5.97 -23.99 -8.13
CA VAL A 193 -7.03 -23.25 -7.49
C VAL A 193 -7.75 -22.31 -8.47
N SER A 194 -9.01 -22.01 -8.20
CA SER A 194 -9.77 -21.00 -8.96
C SER A 194 -9.42 -19.61 -8.45
N LEU A 195 -8.55 -18.91 -9.18
CA LEU A 195 -8.16 -17.54 -8.88
C LEU A 195 -9.27 -16.55 -9.24
N GLU A 196 -9.55 -15.60 -8.35
CA GLU A 196 -10.38 -14.42 -8.62
C GLU A 196 -9.53 -13.19 -8.90
N ALA A 197 -8.37 -13.09 -8.26
CA ALA A 197 -7.40 -12.02 -8.47
C ALA A 197 -5.98 -12.56 -8.23
N PHE A 198 -5.01 -11.96 -8.91
CA PHE A 198 -3.59 -12.19 -8.70
C PHE A 198 -2.85 -10.87 -8.93
N VAL A 199 -2.25 -10.34 -7.88
CA VAL A 199 -1.61 -9.02 -7.90
C VAL A 199 -0.19 -9.14 -7.35
N PRO A 200 0.83 -9.27 -8.19
CA PRO A 200 2.22 -9.18 -7.75
C PRO A 200 2.53 -7.75 -7.28
N ARG A 201 3.48 -7.59 -6.37
CA ARG A 201 3.82 -6.30 -5.75
C ARG A 201 4.07 -5.19 -6.78
N TYR A 202 4.82 -5.47 -7.86
CA TYR A 202 5.10 -4.47 -8.90
C TYR A 202 3.86 -4.00 -9.69
N GLN A 203 2.72 -4.68 -9.55
CA GLN A 203 1.44 -4.28 -10.14
C GLN A 203 0.45 -3.75 -9.08
N ASN A 204 0.82 -3.73 -7.81
CA ASN A 204 -0.05 -3.27 -6.74
C ASN A 204 0.00 -1.75 -6.62
N GLN A 205 -1.02 -1.07 -7.15
CA GLN A 205 -1.12 0.39 -7.10
C GLN A 205 -1.11 0.93 -5.66
N ALA A 206 -1.80 0.26 -4.74
CA ALA A 206 -1.89 0.70 -3.36
C ALA A 206 -0.53 0.69 -2.64
N ILE A 207 0.40 -0.16 -3.08
CA ILE A 207 1.78 -0.19 -2.57
C ILE A 207 2.67 0.83 -3.30
N ASN A 208 2.60 0.86 -4.64
CA ASN A 208 3.63 1.51 -5.47
C ASN A 208 3.35 2.97 -5.76
N PHE A 209 2.09 3.43 -5.67
CA PHE A 209 1.69 4.78 -6.06
C PHE A 209 2.56 5.89 -5.43
N THR A 210 2.83 5.80 -4.13
CA THR A 210 3.67 6.79 -3.43
C THR A 210 5.12 6.79 -3.94
N GLY A 211 5.69 5.61 -4.23
CA GLY A 211 7.05 5.48 -4.76
C GLY A 211 7.16 5.98 -6.19
N ASP A 212 6.18 5.66 -7.02
CA ASP A 212 6.09 6.10 -8.41
C ASP A 212 5.91 7.62 -8.52
N ASP A 213 5.05 8.19 -7.67
CA ASP A 213 4.82 9.64 -7.58
C ASP A 213 6.11 10.38 -7.17
N MET A 214 6.78 9.94 -6.10
CA MET A 214 8.07 10.49 -5.68
C MET A 214 9.16 10.36 -6.76
N GLY A 215 9.19 9.25 -7.49
CA GLY A 215 10.09 9.03 -8.61
C GLY A 215 9.83 9.98 -9.77
N SER A 216 8.57 10.21 -10.11
CA SER A 216 8.12 11.13 -11.14
C SER A 216 8.47 12.59 -10.78
N ASP A 217 8.20 13.01 -9.56
CA ASP A 217 8.54 14.35 -9.05
C ASP A 217 10.04 14.61 -9.12
N LYS A 218 10.85 13.66 -8.72
CA LYS A 218 12.31 13.75 -8.83
C LYS A 218 12.78 13.91 -10.28
N ALA A 219 12.23 13.15 -11.21
CA ALA A 219 12.55 13.25 -12.63
C ALA A 219 12.17 14.63 -13.20
N MET A 220 10.98 15.13 -12.87
CA MET A 220 10.50 16.44 -13.28
C MET A 220 11.39 17.57 -12.71
N MET A 221 11.79 17.48 -11.44
CA MET A 221 12.70 18.45 -10.82
C MET A 221 14.09 18.47 -11.48
N ILE A 222 14.63 17.32 -11.86
CA ILE A 222 15.90 17.23 -12.58
C ILE A 222 15.79 17.94 -13.94
N VAL A 223 14.72 17.70 -14.68
CA VAL A 223 14.45 18.38 -15.97
C VAL A 223 14.34 19.90 -15.77
N LEU A 224 13.60 20.35 -14.76
CA LEU A 224 13.48 21.77 -14.43
C LEU A 224 14.84 22.39 -14.10
N LEU A 225 15.67 21.70 -13.32
CA LEU A 225 17.03 22.15 -12.99
C LEU A 225 17.89 22.35 -14.24
N TYR A 226 17.85 21.42 -15.20
CA TYR A 226 18.55 21.57 -16.48
C TYR A 226 18.07 22.78 -17.28
N ILE A 227 16.77 23.03 -17.33
CA ILE A 227 16.20 24.21 -18.00
C ILE A 227 16.74 25.50 -17.35
N VAL A 228 16.75 25.58 -16.02
CA VAL A 228 17.27 26.76 -15.29
C VAL A 228 18.75 26.96 -15.57
N ILE A 229 19.57 25.90 -15.58
CA ILE A 229 21.00 25.98 -15.90
C ILE A 229 21.21 26.54 -17.32
N VAL A 230 20.46 26.08 -18.30
CA VAL A 230 20.53 26.56 -19.69
C VAL A 230 20.16 28.05 -19.76
N ILE A 231 19.07 28.47 -19.11
CA ILE A 231 18.66 29.89 -19.08
C ILE A 231 19.76 30.75 -18.45
N MET A 232 20.33 30.33 -17.31
CA MET A 232 21.42 31.04 -16.66
C MET A 232 22.65 31.18 -17.54
N ALA A 233 23.03 30.10 -18.25
CA ALA A 233 24.15 30.15 -19.20
C ALA A 233 23.93 31.18 -20.32
N PHE A 234 22.72 31.26 -20.88
CA PHE A 234 22.36 32.29 -21.86
C PHE A 234 22.43 33.70 -21.27
N VAL A 235 21.86 33.93 -20.10
CA VAL A 235 21.88 35.22 -19.41
C VAL A 235 23.32 35.69 -19.13
N PHE A 236 24.17 34.81 -18.60
CA PHE A 236 25.58 35.08 -18.38
C PHE A 236 26.32 35.39 -19.68
N GLY A 237 26.09 34.61 -20.74
CA GLY A 237 26.69 34.82 -22.07
C GLY A 237 26.35 36.22 -22.63
N ILE A 238 25.08 36.62 -22.57
CA ILE A 238 24.63 37.94 -23.01
C ILE A 238 25.26 39.04 -22.15
N THR A 239 25.28 38.85 -20.82
CA THR A 239 25.83 39.87 -19.90
C THR A 239 27.32 40.06 -20.16
N ILE A 240 28.11 39.01 -20.29
CA ILE A 240 29.54 39.06 -20.58
C ILE A 240 29.78 39.76 -21.94
N SER A 241 29.02 39.35 -22.99
CA SER A 241 29.13 39.96 -24.32
C SER A 241 28.86 41.48 -24.30
N ASN A 242 27.82 41.89 -23.54
CA ASN A 242 27.49 43.32 -23.41
C ASN A 242 28.55 44.12 -22.61
N THR A 243 29.16 43.49 -21.59
CA THR A 243 30.23 44.12 -20.81
C THR A 243 31.47 44.33 -21.68
N ILE A 244 31.90 43.32 -22.41
CA ILE A 244 33.04 43.40 -23.33
C ILE A 244 32.83 44.50 -24.39
N ARG A 245 31.62 44.59 -24.96
CA ARG A 245 31.30 45.64 -25.95
C ARG A 245 31.39 47.07 -25.38
N LYS A 246 31.02 47.26 -24.12
CA LYS A 246 31.08 48.58 -23.44
C LYS A 246 32.50 48.99 -23.07
N GLU A 247 33.40 48.02 -22.83
CA GLU A 247 34.80 48.31 -22.50
C GLU A 247 35.70 48.49 -23.74
N ALA A 248 35.26 47.99 -24.89
CA ALA A 248 36.01 48.05 -26.15
C ALA A 248 35.65 49.26 -27.04
N GLY A 249 34.67 50.07 -26.69
CA GLY A 249 34.27 51.32 -27.38
C GLY A 249 34.50 52.51 -26.53
#